data_ad548043d2a30034e69ebf08aeea02db
#
_entry.id   ad548043d2a30034e69ebf08aeea02db
#
_cell.length_a   1.000
_cell.length_b   1.000
_cell.length_c   1.000
_cell.angle_alpha   90.00
_cell.angle_beta   90.00
_cell.angle_gamma   90.00
#
_symmetry.space_group_name_H-M   'P 1'
#
loop_
_entity.id
_entity.type
_entity.pdbx_description
1 polymer ?
#
loop_
_entity_poly.entity_id
_entity_poly.type
_entity_poly.pdbx_seq_one_letter_code
_entity_poly.pdbx_strand_id
1 'polypeptide(L)'
;GASKIRNTVILSSLEESTHVYDSVIVENSNLQMGVKVHTGAEVQGSVLMGRVTVGSKAIAKSSIIAPCCHIEEGEVNSSYMGPMTQMHHHSLLIAALWPEGCGNLGYGANVGSNHTGRMPDQEVMPGRGMFFGLGVNVKFPANFRESPFTIVASGITTLPQRLKFPFSLIRPGDPQLMGVPARLNEIVPAWNYMRNAYALDRNFYKYSQRGKGVVSTSFCSLFSPDIVRYVYDAWMRLQVEQVRDVYTREHIDGLGENFMRERVRQNALHAYGEYLERYVLESIISLVENDTSLLSQTPRELRKLLPADMPREIARAVQLPETLDELVKRFRVLEKGWFESVFHGLDKDNQRGREIFDDYDSAHPVDSAFVEWERARFEESVKRLANVLKSLG
;
A
#
# COMPACT_ATOMS: atom_id res chain seq x y z
N GLY A 1 -29.13 -25.17 -1.62
CA GLY A 1 -28.80 -25.37 -3.04
C GLY A 1 -27.73 -26.45 -3.23
N ALA A 2 -27.65 -27.03 -4.42
CA ALA A 2 -26.69 -28.07 -4.74
C ALA A 2 -25.32 -27.42 -5.07
N SER A 3 -24.28 -27.73 -4.32
CA SER A 3 -22.91 -27.38 -4.67
C SER A 3 -22.30 -28.45 -5.57
N LYS A 4 -21.45 -28.06 -6.51
CA LYS A 4 -20.72 -28.96 -7.40
C LYS A 4 -19.23 -28.88 -7.13
N ILE A 5 -18.64 -29.97 -6.67
CA ILE A 5 -17.19 -30.07 -6.41
C ILE A 5 -16.65 -31.22 -7.26
N ARG A 6 -15.65 -30.97 -8.11
CA ARG A 6 -15.07 -31.96 -9.00
C ARG A 6 -13.57 -31.75 -9.17
N ASN A 7 -12.80 -32.85 -9.13
CA ASN A 7 -11.37 -32.85 -9.37
C ASN A 7 -10.63 -31.76 -8.57
N THR A 8 -10.91 -31.70 -7.24
CA THR A 8 -10.47 -30.62 -6.36
C THR A 8 -9.82 -31.19 -5.11
N VAL A 9 -8.70 -30.63 -4.70
CA VAL A 9 -8.05 -30.92 -3.43
C VAL A 9 -8.52 -29.88 -2.41
N ILE A 10 -9.00 -30.35 -1.24
CA ILE A 10 -9.44 -29.48 -0.14
C ILE A 10 -8.65 -29.87 1.11
N LEU A 11 -7.83 -28.95 1.60
CA LEU A 11 -7.11 -29.09 2.86
C LEU A 11 -7.89 -28.40 3.97
N SER A 12 -7.98 -29.05 5.13
CA SER A 12 -8.73 -28.53 6.29
C SER A 12 -8.12 -29.08 7.57
N SER A 13 -8.10 -28.29 8.63
CA SER A 13 -7.76 -28.74 9.99
C SER A 13 -8.87 -28.37 10.97
N LEU A 14 -8.76 -28.79 12.21
CA LEU A 14 -9.70 -28.40 13.27
C LEU A 14 -9.57 -26.92 13.63
N GLU A 15 -8.34 -26.41 13.60
CA GLU A 15 -8.02 -25.01 13.92
C GLU A 15 -8.34 -24.06 12.75
N GLU A 16 -8.16 -24.56 11.51
CA GLU A 16 -8.35 -23.79 10.29
C GLU A 16 -9.25 -24.56 9.31
N SER A 17 -10.52 -24.64 9.64
CA SER A 17 -11.51 -25.38 8.85
C SER A 17 -11.79 -24.70 7.52
N THR A 18 -11.76 -25.47 6.44
CA THR A 18 -12.18 -25.02 5.10
C THR A 18 -13.66 -25.27 4.90
N HIS A 19 -14.38 -24.27 4.44
CA HIS A 19 -15.83 -24.30 4.27
C HIS A 19 -16.25 -24.07 2.82
N VAL A 20 -17.03 -25.00 2.27
CA VAL A 20 -17.58 -24.92 0.90
C VAL A 20 -19.08 -25.18 0.99
N TYR A 21 -19.91 -24.17 0.77
CA TYR A 21 -21.35 -24.27 0.99
C TYR A 21 -22.15 -23.29 0.12
N ASP A 22 -23.45 -23.49 0.05
CA ASP A 22 -24.43 -22.58 -0.53
C ASP A 22 -24.28 -22.38 -2.05
N SER A 23 -24.56 -23.48 -2.79
CA SER A 23 -24.71 -23.48 -4.27
C SER A 23 -23.48 -23.05 -5.06
N VAL A 24 -22.30 -23.43 -4.62
CA VAL A 24 -21.02 -23.10 -5.26
C VAL A 24 -20.62 -24.10 -6.35
N ILE A 25 -19.73 -23.66 -7.26
CA ILE A 25 -19.06 -24.52 -8.23
C ILE A 25 -17.55 -24.45 -7.97
N VAL A 26 -16.92 -25.61 -7.67
CA VAL A 26 -15.47 -25.71 -7.47
C VAL A 26 -14.93 -26.84 -8.32
N GLU A 27 -14.13 -26.53 -9.33
CA GLU A 27 -13.61 -27.52 -10.27
C GLU A 27 -12.12 -27.35 -10.54
N ASN A 28 -11.40 -28.47 -10.64
CA ASN A 28 -9.97 -28.52 -11.02
C ASN A 28 -9.10 -27.58 -10.16
N SER A 29 -9.36 -27.50 -8.85
CA SER A 29 -8.80 -26.46 -8.00
C SER A 29 -8.14 -27.03 -6.74
N ASN A 30 -7.36 -26.20 -6.05
CA ASN A 30 -6.75 -26.52 -4.77
C ASN A 30 -7.14 -25.46 -3.74
N LEU A 31 -7.79 -25.87 -2.67
CA LEU A 31 -8.22 -25.03 -1.55
C LEU A 31 -7.37 -25.41 -0.33
N GLN A 32 -6.59 -24.44 0.17
CA GLN A 32 -5.79 -24.60 1.38
C GLN A 32 -6.63 -24.41 2.66
N MET A 33 -5.99 -24.55 3.83
CA MET A 33 -6.65 -24.47 5.13
C MET A 33 -7.31 -23.12 5.37
N GLY A 34 -8.47 -23.11 6.02
CA GLY A 34 -9.23 -21.91 6.35
C GLY A 34 -9.90 -21.19 5.19
N VAL A 35 -9.88 -21.77 3.97
CA VAL A 35 -10.54 -21.20 2.79
C VAL A 35 -12.06 -21.26 2.97
N LYS A 36 -12.75 -20.22 2.51
CA LYS A 36 -14.22 -20.16 2.45
C LYS A 36 -14.67 -19.90 1.04
N VAL A 37 -15.55 -20.78 0.51
CA VAL A 37 -16.22 -20.59 -0.78
C VAL A 37 -17.72 -20.71 -0.57
N HIS A 38 -18.47 -19.64 -0.84
CA HIS A 38 -19.89 -19.62 -0.48
C HIS A 38 -20.76 -18.77 -1.41
N THR A 39 -22.06 -18.86 -1.21
CA THR A 39 -23.11 -18.00 -1.81
C THR A 39 -22.98 -17.86 -3.32
N GLY A 40 -23.03 -19.01 -4.00
CA GLY A 40 -23.02 -19.07 -5.47
C GLY A 40 -21.69 -18.73 -6.14
N ALA A 41 -20.59 -18.74 -5.39
CA ALA A 41 -19.25 -18.48 -5.94
C ALA A 41 -18.79 -19.59 -6.88
N GLU A 42 -17.94 -19.23 -7.85
CA GLU A 42 -17.34 -20.14 -8.84
C GLU A 42 -15.82 -20.11 -8.78
N VAL A 43 -15.19 -21.28 -8.58
CA VAL A 43 -13.73 -21.45 -8.55
C VAL A 43 -13.34 -22.52 -9.54
N GLN A 44 -12.56 -22.16 -10.56
CA GLN A 44 -12.15 -23.08 -11.62
C GLN A 44 -10.64 -22.97 -11.91
N GLY A 45 -9.96 -24.11 -11.97
CA GLY A 45 -8.54 -24.19 -12.35
C GLY A 45 -7.64 -23.31 -11.48
N SER A 46 -7.97 -23.11 -10.20
CA SER A 46 -7.36 -22.10 -9.36
C SER A 46 -6.77 -22.68 -8.08
N VAL A 47 -5.82 -21.96 -7.49
CA VAL A 47 -5.26 -22.24 -6.17
C VAL A 47 -5.71 -21.13 -5.21
N LEU A 48 -6.46 -21.50 -4.18
CA LEU A 48 -6.82 -20.61 -3.08
C LEU A 48 -5.94 -20.94 -1.88
N MET A 49 -5.06 -20.00 -1.51
CA MET A 49 -4.14 -20.19 -0.38
C MET A 49 -4.86 -19.93 0.95
N GLY A 50 -4.14 -20.09 2.06
CA GLY A 50 -4.72 -20.08 3.41
C GLY A 50 -5.63 -18.87 3.70
N ARG A 51 -6.80 -19.12 4.29
CA ARG A 51 -7.79 -18.10 4.71
C ARG A 51 -8.33 -17.22 3.59
N VAL A 52 -8.28 -17.65 2.33
CA VAL A 52 -8.93 -16.94 1.23
C VAL A 52 -10.45 -17.11 1.34
N THR A 53 -11.19 -16.04 1.08
CA THR A 53 -12.65 -16.06 0.96
C THR A 53 -13.05 -15.70 -0.47
N VAL A 54 -13.90 -16.54 -1.08
CA VAL A 54 -14.56 -16.27 -2.37
C VAL A 54 -16.07 -16.45 -2.14
N GLY A 55 -16.81 -15.35 -2.14
CA GLY A 55 -18.23 -15.35 -1.78
C GLY A 55 -19.11 -14.51 -2.69
N SER A 56 -20.40 -14.49 -2.39
CA SER A 56 -21.38 -13.60 -3.03
C SER A 56 -21.29 -13.59 -4.56
N LYS A 57 -21.35 -14.78 -5.21
CA LYS A 57 -21.28 -14.96 -6.67
C LYS A 57 -19.95 -14.51 -7.32
N ALA A 58 -18.89 -14.39 -6.54
CA ALA A 58 -17.56 -14.08 -7.07
C ALA A 58 -17.01 -15.22 -7.94
N ILE A 59 -16.14 -14.88 -8.87
CA ILE A 59 -15.54 -15.79 -9.82
C ILE A 59 -14.03 -15.77 -9.69
N ALA A 60 -13.39 -16.94 -9.50
CA ALA A 60 -11.95 -17.11 -9.51
C ALA A 60 -11.58 -18.19 -10.56
N LYS A 61 -10.94 -17.78 -11.67
CA LYS A 61 -10.60 -18.69 -12.77
C LYS A 61 -9.11 -18.61 -13.09
N SER A 62 -8.50 -19.79 -13.31
CA SER A 62 -7.11 -19.92 -13.79
C SER A 62 -6.13 -19.04 -13.02
N SER A 63 -6.31 -18.93 -11.68
CA SER A 63 -5.64 -17.92 -10.86
C SER A 63 -5.01 -18.53 -9.61
N ILE A 64 -4.01 -17.85 -9.09
CA ILE A 64 -3.45 -18.10 -7.76
C ILE A 64 -3.83 -16.94 -6.86
N ILE A 65 -4.61 -17.24 -5.82
CA ILE A 65 -5.05 -16.27 -4.83
C ILE A 65 -4.26 -16.50 -3.55
N ALA A 66 -3.41 -15.57 -3.19
CA ALA A 66 -2.53 -15.63 -2.04
C ALA A 66 -3.29 -15.48 -0.70
N PRO A 67 -2.64 -15.74 0.46
CA PRO A 67 -3.34 -15.84 1.74
C PRO A 67 -4.12 -14.58 2.13
N CYS A 68 -5.22 -14.79 2.86
CA CYS A 68 -6.03 -13.73 3.49
C CYS A 68 -6.66 -12.74 2.48
N CYS A 69 -6.78 -13.12 1.21
CA CYS A 69 -7.54 -12.36 0.21
C CYS A 69 -9.04 -12.54 0.40
N HIS A 70 -9.80 -11.54 0.00
CA HIS A 70 -11.26 -11.57 0.06
C HIS A 70 -11.83 -11.06 -1.27
N ILE A 71 -12.67 -11.89 -1.91
CA ILE A 71 -13.29 -11.63 -3.21
C ILE A 71 -14.80 -11.81 -3.06
N GLU A 72 -15.57 -10.74 -3.27
CA GLU A 72 -17.03 -10.80 -3.29
C GLU A 72 -17.57 -10.05 -4.50
N GLU A 73 -18.54 -10.67 -5.19
CA GLU A 73 -19.23 -10.09 -6.37
C GLU A 73 -18.27 -9.59 -7.46
N GLY A 74 -17.04 -10.09 -7.49
CA GLY A 74 -16.00 -9.70 -8.46
C GLY A 74 -15.46 -10.89 -9.25
N GLU A 75 -14.62 -10.61 -10.24
CA GLU A 75 -13.96 -11.63 -11.04
C GLU A 75 -12.44 -11.48 -11.00
N VAL A 76 -11.75 -12.59 -10.68
CA VAL A 76 -10.29 -12.73 -10.83
C VAL A 76 -10.02 -13.82 -11.86
N ASN A 77 -9.30 -13.47 -12.93
CA ASN A 77 -9.04 -14.40 -14.01
C ASN A 77 -7.59 -14.30 -14.51
N SER A 78 -6.95 -15.45 -14.74
CA SER A 78 -5.59 -15.56 -15.27
C SER A 78 -4.58 -14.68 -14.52
N SER A 79 -4.69 -14.63 -13.17
CA SER A 79 -3.97 -13.68 -12.34
C SER A 79 -3.27 -14.33 -11.15
N TYR A 80 -2.19 -13.70 -10.71
CA TYR A 80 -1.64 -13.88 -9.37
C TYR A 80 -2.08 -12.70 -8.51
N MET A 81 -2.96 -12.93 -7.55
CA MET A 81 -3.46 -11.95 -6.59
C MET A 81 -2.73 -12.12 -5.27
N GLY A 82 -1.85 -11.19 -4.94
CA GLY A 82 -1.00 -11.22 -3.75
C GLY A 82 -1.77 -11.11 -2.44
N PRO A 83 -1.12 -11.44 -1.30
CA PRO A 83 -1.80 -11.61 -0.01
C PRO A 83 -2.50 -10.34 0.46
N MET A 84 -3.50 -10.50 1.32
CA MET A 84 -4.28 -9.42 1.93
C MET A 84 -5.06 -8.53 0.94
N THR A 85 -5.07 -8.85 -0.35
CA THR A 85 -5.80 -8.06 -1.35
C THR A 85 -7.31 -8.28 -1.20
N GLN A 86 -8.05 -7.19 -1.31
CA GLN A 86 -9.51 -7.16 -1.16
C GLN A 86 -10.13 -6.68 -2.47
N MET A 87 -11.22 -7.31 -2.90
CA MET A 87 -12.01 -6.81 -4.00
C MET A 87 -13.49 -7.11 -3.78
N HIS A 88 -14.33 -6.15 -4.10
CA HIS A 88 -15.76 -6.21 -3.85
C HIS A 88 -16.54 -5.56 -4.98
N HIS A 89 -17.84 -5.88 -5.07
CA HIS A 89 -18.83 -5.14 -5.83
C HIS A 89 -18.47 -4.97 -7.30
N HIS A 90 -18.52 -6.09 -8.05
CA HIS A 90 -18.37 -6.11 -9.52
C HIS A 90 -17.01 -5.57 -10.03
N SER A 91 -15.97 -5.63 -9.22
CA SER A 91 -14.63 -5.32 -9.69
C SER A 91 -14.01 -6.49 -10.47
N LEU A 92 -13.03 -6.16 -11.32
CA LEU A 92 -12.41 -7.08 -12.26
C LEU A 92 -10.89 -7.01 -12.15
N LEU A 93 -10.23 -8.17 -11.99
CA LEU A 93 -8.77 -8.33 -12.03
C LEU A 93 -8.43 -9.43 -13.04
N ILE A 94 -7.92 -9.04 -14.20
CA ILE A 94 -7.58 -9.98 -15.26
C ILE A 94 -6.13 -9.78 -15.73
N ALA A 95 -5.44 -10.89 -16.02
CA ALA A 95 -4.07 -10.90 -16.55
C ALA A 95 -3.12 -10.04 -15.71
N ALA A 96 -3.24 -10.15 -14.39
CA ALA A 96 -2.46 -9.36 -13.45
C ALA A 96 -1.42 -10.20 -12.70
N LEU A 97 -0.23 -9.66 -12.56
CA LEU A 97 0.81 -10.18 -11.67
C LEU A 97 1.01 -9.22 -10.50
N TRP A 98 0.38 -9.51 -9.37
CA TRP A 98 0.38 -8.67 -8.17
C TRP A 98 0.97 -9.39 -6.95
N PRO A 99 2.27 -9.72 -6.94
CA PRO A 99 2.83 -10.58 -5.89
C PRO A 99 2.85 -9.94 -4.50
N GLU A 100 3.00 -8.63 -4.41
CA GLU A 100 3.08 -7.92 -3.14
C GLU A 100 1.72 -7.67 -2.48
N GLY A 101 0.61 -7.72 -3.21
CA GLY A 101 -0.74 -7.58 -2.68
C GLY A 101 -0.98 -6.38 -1.77
N CYS A 102 -1.59 -6.59 -0.61
CA CYS A 102 -1.97 -5.58 0.39
C CYS A 102 -2.82 -4.44 -0.17
N GLY A 103 -3.55 -4.68 -1.24
CA GLY A 103 -4.29 -3.66 -1.97
C GLY A 103 -5.80 -3.85 -1.96
N ASN A 104 -6.48 -2.96 -2.68
CA ASN A 104 -7.93 -2.98 -2.76
C ASN A 104 -8.43 -2.53 -4.13
N LEU A 105 -9.45 -3.24 -4.65
CA LEU A 105 -10.21 -2.85 -5.83
C LEU A 105 -11.61 -2.40 -5.39
N GLY A 106 -11.93 -1.14 -5.67
CA GLY A 106 -13.25 -0.57 -5.38
C GLY A 106 -14.33 -1.06 -6.36
N TYR A 107 -15.60 -0.74 -6.05
CA TYR A 107 -16.74 -1.06 -6.89
C TYR A 107 -16.51 -0.72 -8.37
N GLY A 108 -16.75 -1.70 -9.25
CA GLY A 108 -16.66 -1.50 -10.69
C GLY A 108 -15.27 -1.17 -11.23
N ALA A 109 -14.22 -1.30 -10.41
CA ALA A 109 -12.85 -1.12 -10.89
C ALA A 109 -12.51 -2.22 -11.90
N ASN A 110 -12.01 -1.83 -13.06
CA ASN A 110 -11.60 -2.69 -14.17
C ASN A 110 -10.07 -2.64 -14.30
N VAL A 111 -9.39 -3.68 -13.84
CA VAL A 111 -7.93 -3.77 -13.82
C VAL A 111 -7.48 -4.91 -14.74
N GLY A 112 -6.94 -4.56 -15.90
CA GLY A 112 -6.36 -5.51 -16.84
C GLY A 112 -7.34 -6.18 -17.80
N SER A 113 -8.57 -5.64 -17.98
CA SER A 113 -9.51 -6.20 -18.96
C SER A 113 -8.99 -6.06 -20.39
N ASN A 114 -9.07 -7.16 -21.14
CA ASN A 114 -8.66 -7.21 -22.53
C ASN A 114 -9.75 -6.69 -23.46
N HIS A 115 -9.68 -5.41 -23.80
CA HIS A 115 -10.60 -4.80 -24.78
C HIS A 115 -10.20 -4.97 -26.24
N THR A 116 -9.05 -5.60 -26.51
CA THR A 116 -8.50 -5.70 -27.88
C THR A 116 -8.69 -7.09 -28.50
N GLY A 117 -9.30 -8.03 -27.78
CA GLY A 117 -9.47 -9.42 -28.26
C GLY A 117 -8.18 -10.25 -28.29
N ARG A 118 -7.08 -9.72 -27.75
CA ARG A 118 -5.83 -10.47 -27.59
C ARG A 118 -5.93 -11.46 -26.42
N MET A 119 -5.14 -12.52 -26.46
CA MET A 119 -5.05 -13.43 -25.32
C MET A 119 -4.56 -12.68 -24.09
N PRO A 120 -5.18 -12.92 -22.91
CA PRO A 120 -4.68 -12.35 -21.67
C PRO A 120 -3.25 -12.83 -21.38
N ASP A 121 -2.37 -11.89 -21.11
CA ASP A 121 -1.02 -12.14 -20.62
C ASP A 121 -0.83 -11.31 -19.34
N GLN A 122 0.27 -11.50 -18.57
CA GLN A 122 0.51 -10.67 -17.39
C GLN A 122 0.86 -9.25 -17.80
N GLU A 123 -0.15 -8.50 -18.20
CA GLU A 123 0.00 -7.14 -18.73
C GLU A 123 -0.18 -6.05 -17.68
N VAL A 124 -0.71 -6.38 -16.51
CA VAL A 124 -0.85 -5.44 -15.39
C VAL A 124 -0.05 -5.92 -14.19
N MET A 125 0.84 -5.07 -13.71
CA MET A 125 1.66 -5.31 -12.52
C MET A 125 1.39 -4.23 -11.48
N PRO A 126 0.37 -4.37 -10.61
CA PRO A 126 0.12 -3.43 -9.53
C PRO A 126 1.27 -3.43 -8.51
N GLY A 127 1.49 -2.29 -7.86
CA GLY A 127 2.43 -2.19 -6.73
C GLY A 127 1.80 -2.63 -5.41
N ARG A 128 2.64 -2.85 -4.40
CA ARG A 128 2.19 -3.18 -3.04
C ARG A 128 1.22 -2.12 -2.53
N GLY A 129 0.12 -2.56 -1.92
CA GLY A 129 -0.81 -1.66 -1.25
C GLY A 129 -1.56 -0.67 -2.14
N MET A 130 -1.60 -0.91 -3.47
CA MET A 130 -2.36 -0.03 -4.36
C MET A 130 -3.85 -0.09 -4.08
N PHE A 131 -4.48 1.07 -4.22
CA PHE A 131 -5.92 1.22 -4.16
C PHE A 131 -6.45 1.71 -5.50
N PHE A 132 -7.35 0.93 -6.09
CA PHE A 132 -8.10 1.32 -7.28
C PHE A 132 -9.49 1.79 -6.85
N GLY A 133 -9.75 3.08 -7.03
CA GLY A 133 -11.02 3.72 -6.66
C GLY A 133 -12.21 3.19 -7.46
N LEU A 134 -13.40 3.61 -7.06
CA LEU A 134 -14.65 3.19 -7.71
C LEU A 134 -14.65 3.53 -9.21
N GLY A 135 -14.99 2.57 -10.06
CA GLY A 135 -15.08 2.78 -11.51
C GLY A 135 -13.76 3.12 -12.21
N VAL A 136 -12.62 2.81 -11.59
CA VAL A 136 -11.32 2.97 -12.23
C VAL A 136 -11.20 2.02 -13.42
N ASN A 137 -10.58 2.50 -14.51
CA ASN A 137 -10.27 1.70 -15.68
C ASN A 137 -8.77 1.76 -16.00
N VAL A 138 -8.05 0.65 -15.79
CA VAL A 138 -6.62 0.55 -16.08
C VAL A 138 -6.42 -0.01 -17.47
N LYS A 139 -5.92 0.82 -18.38
CA LYS A 139 -5.52 0.37 -19.72
C LYS A 139 -4.14 -0.29 -19.65
N PHE A 140 -4.02 -1.44 -20.25
CA PHE A 140 -2.78 -2.22 -20.30
C PHE A 140 -1.96 -1.92 -21.58
N PRO A 141 -0.64 -2.20 -21.57
CA PRO A 141 0.12 -2.69 -20.40
C PRO A 141 0.33 -1.62 -19.34
N ALA A 142 0.33 -2.03 -18.06
CA ALA A 142 0.56 -1.12 -16.96
C ALA A 142 1.50 -1.74 -15.90
N ASN A 143 2.53 -1.01 -15.52
CA ASN A 143 3.48 -1.44 -14.50
C ASN A 143 3.61 -0.38 -13.40
N PHE A 144 3.14 -0.75 -12.20
CA PHE A 144 3.14 0.09 -11.00
C PHE A 144 3.98 -0.50 -9.86
N ARG A 145 4.82 -1.52 -10.11
CA ARG A 145 5.60 -2.19 -9.06
C ARG A 145 6.50 -1.25 -8.28
N GLU A 146 7.11 -0.26 -8.95
CA GLU A 146 7.94 0.77 -8.32
C GLU A 146 7.14 1.93 -7.71
N SER A 147 5.81 1.78 -7.62
CA SER A 147 4.86 2.78 -7.09
C SER A 147 3.97 2.21 -5.98
N PRO A 148 4.52 1.57 -4.94
CA PRO A 148 3.73 1.03 -3.86
C PRO A 148 2.86 2.10 -3.20
N PHE A 149 1.72 1.67 -2.64
CA PHE A 149 0.74 2.50 -1.94
C PHE A 149 0.16 3.65 -2.77
N THR A 150 0.18 3.52 -4.09
CA THR A 150 -0.46 4.48 -5.00
C THR A 150 -1.97 4.30 -4.98
N ILE A 151 -2.69 5.41 -4.95
CA ILE A 151 -4.14 5.49 -5.08
C ILE A 151 -4.49 5.99 -6.48
N VAL A 152 -5.32 5.25 -7.19
CA VAL A 152 -5.99 5.75 -8.39
C VAL A 152 -7.38 6.22 -7.98
N ALA A 153 -7.67 7.51 -8.10
CA ALA A 153 -8.93 8.09 -7.65
C ALA A 153 -10.13 7.54 -8.45
N SER A 154 -11.33 7.64 -7.86
CA SER A 154 -12.56 7.14 -8.49
C SER A 154 -12.79 7.74 -9.88
N GLY A 155 -13.30 6.91 -10.81
CA GLY A 155 -13.64 7.32 -12.18
C GLY A 155 -12.46 7.57 -13.12
N ILE A 156 -11.23 7.31 -12.67
CA ILE A 156 -10.04 7.52 -13.50
C ILE A 156 -9.88 6.41 -14.53
N THR A 157 -9.58 6.82 -15.77
CA THR A 157 -9.01 5.94 -16.79
C THR A 157 -7.51 6.22 -16.90
N THR A 158 -6.67 5.20 -16.68
CA THR A 158 -5.23 5.32 -16.91
C THR A 158 -4.87 4.86 -18.31
N LEU A 159 -3.92 5.53 -18.94
CA LEU A 159 -3.30 5.08 -20.19
C LEU A 159 -2.24 4.00 -19.92
N PRO A 160 -1.82 3.22 -20.96
CA PRO A 160 -0.69 2.30 -20.83
C PRO A 160 0.55 3.02 -20.31
N GLN A 161 1.14 2.53 -19.20
CA GLN A 161 2.21 3.28 -18.54
C GLN A 161 3.06 2.43 -17.58
N ARG A 162 4.24 2.96 -17.26
CA ARG A 162 5.05 2.57 -16.11
C ARG A 162 5.19 3.75 -15.15
N LEU A 163 4.84 3.53 -13.89
CA LEU A 163 4.91 4.53 -12.83
C LEU A 163 6.01 4.16 -11.82
N LYS A 164 6.80 5.17 -11.37
CA LYS A 164 7.93 4.97 -10.46
C LYS A 164 7.93 5.94 -9.27
N PHE A 165 6.75 6.31 -8.79
CA PHE A 165 6.58 7.25 -7.67
C PHE A 165 5.71 6.64 -6.58
N PRO A 166 6.30 6.13 -5.47
CA PRO A 166 5.57 5.57 -4.34
C PRO A 166 4.58 6.54 -3.70
N PHE A 167 3.56 6.00 -3.02
CA PHE A 167 2.58 6.77 -2.26
C PHE A 167 1.85 7.86 -3.06
N SER A 168 1.73 7.69 -4.37
CA SER A 168 1.12 8.68 -5.25
C SER A 168 -0.41 8.66 -5.17
N LEU A 169 -1.01 9.80 -5.55
CA LEU A 169 -2.40 9.89 -5.97
C LEU A 169 -2.44 10.19 -7.47
N ILE A 170 -3.15 9.38 -8.25
CA ILE A 170 -3.52 9.71 -9.63
C ILE A 170 -4.94 10.24 -9.59
N ARG A 171 -5.15 11.47 -10.05
CA ARG A 171 -6.44 12.17 -10.03
C ARG A 171 -6.77 12.79 -11.38
N PRO A 172 -8.02 13.26 -11.61
CA PRO A 172 -8.37 13.89 -12.86
C PRO A 172 -7.40 15.03 -13.22
N GLY A 173 -7.03 15.10 -14.50
CA GLY A 173 -6.30 16.24 -15.03
C GLY A 173 -7.12 17.51 -15.00
N ASP A 174 -6.46 18.64 -15.12
CA ASP A 174 -7.11 19.93 -15.27
C ASP A 174 -7.29 20.24 -16.78
N PRO A 175 -8.52 20.18 -17.31
CA PRO A 175 -8.75 20.40 -18.74
C PRO A 175 -8.46 21.83 -19.19
N GLN A 176 -8.32 22.78 -18.25
CA GLN A 176 -7.99 24.18 -18.55
C GLN A 176 -6.48 24.45 -18.54
N LEU A 177 -5.67 23.46 -18.15
CA LEU A 177 -4.21 23.64 -18.09
C LEU A 177 -3.62 23.64 -19.50
N MET A 178 -3.20 24.84 -19.95
CA MET A 178 -2.62 25.01 -21.28
C MET A 178 -1.32 24.23 -21.45
N GLY A 179 -1.13 23.65 -22.62
CA GLY A 179 0.09 22.89 -22.97
C GLY A 179 0.13 21.46 -22.42
N VAL A 180 -0.90 21.01 -21.71
CA VAL A 180 -1.02 19.63 -21.23
C VAL A 180 -2.14 18.92 -21.97
N PRO A 181 -1.88 17.77 -22.61
CA PRO A 181 -2.93 16.99 -23.27
C PRO A 181 -4.04 16.60 -22.29
N ALA A 182 -5.29 16.84 -22.63
CA ALA A 182 -6.46 16.55 -21.78
C ALA A 182 -6.62 15.07 -21.39
N ARG A 183 -5.94 14.15 -22.11
CA ARG A 183 -5.94 12.72 -21.79
C ARG A 183 -5.06 12.34 -20.60
N LEU A 184 -4.16 13.23 -20.16
CA LEU A 184 -3.26 12.96 -19.06
C LEU A 184 -3.95 13.23 -17.71
N ASN A 185 -3.76 12.33 -16.78
CA ASN A 185 -4.13 12.52 -15.38
C ASN A 185 -3.07 13.36 -14.67
N GLU A 186 -3.44 14.00 -13.58
CA GLU A 186 -2.46 14.61 -12.67
C GLU A 186 -1.97 13.57 -11.66
N ILE A 187 -0.65 13.45 -11.53
CA ILE A 187 -0.04 12.65 -10.47
C ILE A 187 0.45 13.55 -9.34
N VAL A 188 0.19 13.14 -8.10
CA VAL A 188 0.67 13.78 -6.87
C VAL A 188 1.52 12.76 -6.09
N PRO A 189 2.85 12.69 -6.36
CA PRO A 189 3.74 11.78 -5.64
C PRO A 189 3.76 12.05 -4.14
N ALA A 190 4.01 11.00 -3.33
CA ALA A 190 4.01 11.03 -1.87
C ALA A 190 2.69 11.46 -1.20
N TRP A 191 1.59 11.69 -1.95
CA TRP A 191 0.33 12.18 -1.41
C TRP A 191 -0.23 11.29 -0.30
N ASN A 192 -0.21 9.99 -0.51
CA ASN A 192 -0.74 9.01 0.44
C ASN A 192 0.04 9.04 1.77
N TYR A 193 1.36 9.21 1.71
CA TYR A 193 2.21 9.39 2.88
C TYR A 193 1.92 10.71 3.61
N MET A 194 1.84 11.83 2.87
CA MET A 194 1.65 13.16 3.46
C MET A 194 0.24 13.46 3.98
N ARG A 195 -0.79 12.89 3.35
CA ARG A 195 -2.18 13.34 3.53
C ARG A 195 -3.13 12.26 3.97
N ASN A 196 -2.68 11.03 4.02
CA ASN A 196 -3.54 9.87 4.27
C ASN A 196 -2.92 8.86 5.25
N ALA A 197 -2.12 9.35 6.18
CA ALA A 197 -1.46 8.55 7.22
C ALA A 197 -2.44 7.65 7.97
N TYR A 198 -3.65 8.17 8.27
CA TYR A 198 -4.73 7.39 8.89
C TYR A 198 -5.06 6.12 8.09
N ALA A 199 -5.25 6.22 6.78
CA ALA A 199 -5.60 5.06 5.97
C ALA A 199 -4.44 4.05 5.88
N LEU A 200 -3.20 4.52 5.83
CA LEU A 200 -2.01 3.67 5.82
C LEU A 200 -1.89 2.86 7.12
N ASP A 201 -1.95 3.51 8.28
CA ASP A 201 -1.82 2.83 9.57
C ASP A 201 -3.05 1.97 9.90
N ARG A 202 -4.26 2.43 9.55
CA ARG A 202 -5.47 1.62 9.71
C ARG A 202 -5.42 0.35 8.84
N ASN A 203 -4.91 0.43 7.63
CA ASN A 203 -4.74 -0.75 6.78
C ASN A 203 -3.66 -1.67 7.33
N PHE A 204 -2.54 -1.15 7.81
CA PHE A 204 -1.50 -1.94 8.47
C PHE A 204 -2.05 -2.68 9.70
N TYR A 205 -2.82 -1.99 10.57
CA TYR A 205 -3.52 -2.60 11.69
C TYR A 205 -4.42 -3.77 11.24
N LYS A 206 -5.29 -3.54 10.25
CA LYS A 206 -6.19 -4.58 9.73
C LYS A 206 -5.42 -5.79 9.18
N TYR A 207 -4.34 -5.55 8.44
CA TYR A 207 -3.52 -6.63 7.88
C TYR A 207 -2.80 -7.42 8.97
N SER A 208 -2.30 -6.76 10.01
CA SER A 208 -1.66 -7.42 11.16
C SER A 208 -2.63 -8.36 11.89
N GLN A 209 -3.92 -7.97 12.02
CA GLN A 209 -4.94 -8.81 12.64
C GLN A 209 -5.34 -9.99 11.73
N ARG A 210 -5.57 -9.76 10.45
CA ARG A 210 -6.02 -10.80 9.50
C ARG A 210 -4.93 -11.81 9.18
N GLY A 211 -3.69 -11.36 9.04
CA GLY A 211 -2.55 -12.19 8.69
C GLY A 211 -1.93 -12.98 9.82
N LYS A 212 -2.38 -12.77 11.06
CA LYS A 212 -1.79 -13.39 12.24
C LYS A 212 -1.61 -14.89 12.10
N GLY A 213 -0.36 -15.33 12.16
CA GLY A 213 0.02 -16.75 12.02
C GLY A 213 0.12 -17.27 10.57
N VAL A 214 -0.20 -16.48 9.55
CA VAL A 214 -0.17 -16.90 8.13
C VAL A 214 0.73 -15.99 7.28
N VAL A 215 0.65 -14.68 7.49
CA VAL A 215 1.46 -13.69 6.78
C VAL A 215 2.23 -12.86 7.80
N SER A 216 3.53 -12.67 7.57
CA SER A 216 4.34 -11.81 8.43
C SER A 216 3.81 -10.37 8.42
N THR A 217 3.73 -9.75 9.60
CA THR A 217 3.34 -8.34 9.73
C THR A 217 4.29 -7.41 8.99
N SER A 218 5.57 -7.75 8.89
CA SER A 218 6.57 -6.98 8.14
C SER A 218 6.28 -6.90 6.65
N PHE A 219 5.47 -7.84 6.10
CA PHE A 219 5.13 -7.87 4.69
C PHE A 219 4.40 -6.61 4.21
N CYS A 220 3.54 -6.03 5.05
CA CYS A 220 2.79 -4.81 4.74
C CYS A 220 3.46 -3.53 5.31
N SER A 221 4.71 -3.61 5.78
CA SER A 221 5.43 -2.45 6.31
C SER A 221 5.60 -1.35 5.27
N LEU A 222 5.45 -0.10 5.71
CA LEU A 222 5.72 1.08 4.89
C LEU A 222 7.21 1.30 4.64
N PHE A 223 8.07 0.75 5.51
CA PHE A 223 9.52 0.96 5.54
C PHE A 223 10.32 -0.30 5.20
N SER A 224 9.79 -1.18 4.32
CA SER A 224 10.58 -2.30 3.83
C SER A 224 11.71 -1.83 2.89
N PRO A 225 12.86 -2.51 2.82
CA PRO A 225 14.03 -2.09 2.05
C PRO A 225 13.75 -1.77 0.57
N ASP A 226 12.87 -2.54 -0.07
CA ASP A 226 12.43 -2.33 -1.44
C ASP A 226 11.67 -1.01 -1.63
N ILE A 227 10.73 -0.69 -0.71
CA ILE A 227 9.98 0.57 -0.74
C ILE A 227 10.90 1.76 -0.49
N VAL A 228 11.79 1.65 0.49
CA VAL A 228 12.79 2.69 0.76
C VAL A 228 13.65 2.98 -0.47
N ARG A 229 14.03 1.94 -1.21
CA ARG A 229 14.75 2.08 -2.47
C ARG A 229 13.93 2.81 -3.52
N TYR A 230 12.67 2.43 -3.71
CA TYR A 230 11.78 3.11 -4.66
C TYR A 230 11.55 4.58 -4.28
N VAL A 231 11.43 4.88 -2.99
CA VAL A 231 11.32 6.27 -2.52
C VAL A 231 12.58 7.07 -2.81
N TYR A 232 13.76 6.50 -2.56
CA TYR A 232 15.04 7.15 -2.88
C TYR A 232 15.18 7.42 -4.37
N ASP A 233 14.90 6.44 -5.21
CA ASP A 233 14.96 6.58 -6.66
C ASP A 233 13.95 7.63 -7.17
N ALA A 234 12.77 7.70 -6.59
CA ALA A 234 11.77 8.73 -6.88
C ALA A 234 12.24 10.13 -6.43
N TRP A 235 12.81 10.22 -5.22
CA TRP A 235 13.38 11.46 -4.69
C TRP A 235 14.50 12.01 -5.57
N MET A 236 15.38 11.14 -6.08
CA MET A 236 16.43 11.51 -7.02
C MET A 236 15.86 12.02 -8.36
N ARG A 237 14.82 11.38 -8.90
CA ARG A 237 14.14 11.83 -10.14
C ARG A 237 13.51 13.22 -10.01
N LEU A 238 13.08 13.61 -8.81
CA LEU A 238 12.48 14.92 -8.55
C LEU A 238 13.51 16.06 -8.47
N GLN A 239 14.81 15.75 -8.39
CA GLN A 239 15.90 16.74 -8.38
C GLN A 239 16.23 17.14 -9.82
N VAL A 240 15.38 17.99 -10.39
CA VAL A 240 15.54 18.44 -11.78
C VAL A 240 16.49 19.64 -11.87
N GLU A 241 17.27 19.70 -12.95
CA GLU A 241 18.16 20.83 -13.24
C GLU A 241 17.37 22.07 -13.72
N GLN A 242 16.30 21.84 -14.51
CA GLN A 242 15.47 22.90 -15.06
C GLN A 242 14.08 22.89 -14.42
N VAL A 243 13.75 23.97 -13.70
CA VAL A 243 12.42 24.18 -13.14
C VAL A 243 11.41 24.55 -14.23
N ARG A 244 10.21 23.94 -14.16
CA ARG A 244 9.10 24.15 -15.10
C ARG A 244 7.79 24.23 -14.30
N ASP A 245 6.79 24.90 -14.82
CA ASP A 245 5.47 24.93 -14.18
C ASP A 245 4.81 23.55 -14.17
N VAL A 246 5.07 22.75 -15.23
CA VAL A 246 4.49 21.42 -15.42
C VAL A 246 5.54 20.46 -15.98
N TYR A 247 5.50 19.25 -15.49
CA TYR A 247 6.35 18.13 -15.91
C TYR A 247 5.50 17.01 -16.50
N THR A 248 6.00 16.40 -17.55
CA THR A 248 5.49 15.15 -18.14
C THR A 248 6.63 14.11 -18.15
N ARG A 249 6.36 12.91 -18.67
CA ARG A 249 7.38 11.86 -18.84
C ARG A 249 8.62 12.28 -19.67
N GLU A 250 8.49 13.32 -20.47
CA GLU A 250 9.59 13.87 -21.27
C GLU A 250 10.60 14.65 -20.41
N HIS A 251 10.15 15.11 -19.23
CA HIS A 251 10.94 15.92 -18.32
C HIS A 251 11.43 15.12 -17.11
N ILE A 252 10.62 14.17 -16.63
CA ILE A 252 10.93 13.33 -15.45
C ILE A 252 10.54 11.89 -15.77
N ASP A 253 11.53 10.99 -15.80
CA ASP A 253 11.28 9.56 -15.98
C ASP A 253 10.43 8.98 -14.85
N GLY A 254 9.51 8.09 -15.19
CA GLY A 254 8.66 7.39 -14.23
C GLY A 254 7.36 8.08 -13.89
N LEU A 255 7.05 9.25 -14.47
CA LEU A 255 5.72 9.87 -14.34
C LEU A 255 4.62 9.08 -15.07
N GLY A 256 5.00 8.18 -15.98
CA GLY A 256 4.03 7.48 -16.83
C GLY A 256 3.27 8.44 -17.76
N GLU A 257 2.04 8.10 -18.10
CA GLU A 257 1.14 8.94 -18.90
C GLU A 257 0.37 9.91 -17.98
N ASN A 258 1.11 10.69 -17.19
CA ASN A 258 0.56 11.69 -16.28
C ASN A 258 1.36 12.99 -16.40
N PHE A 259 0.83 14.05 -15.81
CA PHE A 259 1.57 15.29 -15.59
C PHE A 259 1.65 15.63 -14.11
N MET A 260 2.64 16.47 -13.74
CA MET A 260 2.86 16.95 -12.39
C MET A 260 3.17 18.46 -12.42
N ARG A 261 2.56 19.24 -11.52
CA ARG A 261 2.85 20.67 -11.35
C ARG A 261 4.08 20.88 -10.46
N GLU A 262 4.77 22.00 -10.64
CA GLU A 262 5.95 22.35 -9.84
C GLU A 262 5.69 22.31 -8.33
N ARG A 263 4.60 22.92 -7.86
CA ARG A 263 4.23 22.88 -6.44
C ARG A 263 4.08 21.46 -5.91
N VAL A 264 3.55 20.56 -6.71
CA VAL A 264 3.40 19.13 -6.36
C VAL A 264 4.77 18.46 -6.27
N ARG A 265 5.66 18.73 -7.23
CA ARG A 265 7.05 18.24 -7.23
C ARG A 265 7.80 18.65 -5.97
N GLN A 266 7.73 19.94 -5.60
CA GLN A 266 8.40 20.45 -4.39
C GLN A 266 7.89 19.78 -3.11
N ASN A 267 6.56 19.63 -2.97
CA ASN A 267 5.96 18.95 -1.83
C ASN A 267 6.40 17.47 -1.76
N ALA A 268 6.43 16.78 -2.90
CA ALA A 268 6.86 15.39 -2.97
C ALA A 268 8.35 15.23 -2.66
N LEU A 269 9.20 16.14 -3.13
CA LEU A 269 10.64 16.16 -2.83
C LEU A 269 10.87 16.28 -1.32
N HIS A 270 10.14 17.18 -0.65
CA HIS A 270 10.20 17.33 0.80
C HIS A 270 9.74 16.07 1.54
N ALA A 271 8.60 15.53 1.16
CA ALA A 271 8.02 14.36 1.83
C ALA A 271 8.84 13.08 1.67
N TYR A 272 9.41 12.85 0.49
CA TYR A 272 10.33 11.73 0.29
C TYR A 272 11.63 11.92 1.08
N GLY A 273 12.13 13.16 1.19
CA GLY A 273 13.26 13.48 2.05
C GLY A 273 12.99 13.15 3.51
N GLU A 274 11.83 13.55 4.04
CA GLU A 274 11.40 13.25 5.41
C GLU A 274 11.20 11.72 5.64
N TYR A 275 10.64 11.01 4.67
CA TYR A 275 10.52 9.56 4.74
C TYR A 275 11.89 8.87 4.85
N LEU A 276 12.86 9.28 4.02
CA LEU A 276 14.23 8.75 4.04
C LEU A 276 14.94 9.11 5.35
N GLU A 277 14.79 10.34 5.82
CA GLU A 277 15.30 10.78 7.13
C GLU A 277 14.78 9.88 8.24
N ARG A 278 13.46 9.71 8.33
CA ARG A 278 12.82 8.86 9.34
C ARG A 278 13.39 7.45 9.33
N TYR A 279 13.54 6.84 8.15
CA TYR A 279 14.10 5.49 8.01
C TYR A 279 15.54 5.38 8.49
N VAL A 280 16.40 6.35 8.13
CA VAL A 280 17.81 6.33 8.53
C VAL A 280 17.98 6.59 10.03
N LEU A 281 17.24 7.56 10.60
CA LEU A 281 17.29 7.85 12.03
C LEU A 281 16.82 6.65 12.86
N GLU A 282 15.71 6.01 12.48
CA GLU A 282 15.22 4.79 13.13
C GLU A 282 16.25 3.67 13.10
N SER A 283 16.92 3.49 11.96
CA SER A 283 17.92 2.44 11.82
C SER A 283 19.14 2.69 12.72
N ILE A 284 19.56 3.95 12.91
CA ILE A 284 20.65 4.31 13.83
C ILE A 284 20.21 4.10 15.29
N ILE A 285 18.98 4.49 15.65
CA ILE A 285 18.43 4.27 17.00
C ILE A 285 18.41 2.78 17.31
N SER A 286 17.92 1.96 16.38
CA SER A 286 17.87 0.51 16.54
C SER A 286 19.26 -0.13 16.73
N LEU A 287 20.32 0.42 16.11
CA LEU A 287 21.70 -0.04 16.34
C LEU A 287 22.13 0.16 17.80
N VAL A 288 21.92 1.36 18.36
CA VAL A 288 22.36 1.66 19.73
C VAL A 288 21.49 0.96 20.79
N GLU A 289 20.26 0.65 20.49
CA GLU A 289 19.39 -0.17 21.34
C GLU A 289 19.86 -1.62 21.42
N ASN A 290 20.30 -2.17 20.28
CA ASN A 290 20.81 -3.54 20.21
C ASN A 290 22.23 -3.67 20.79
N ASP A 291 23.03 -2.61 20.77
CA ASP A 291 24.38 -2.57 21.32
C ASP A 291 24.66 -1.22 22.01
N THR A 292 24.47 -1.21 23.31
CA THR A 292 24.66 -0.02 24.15
C THR A 292 26.12 0.47 24.20
N SER A 293 27.11 -0.33 23.82
CA SER A 293 28.50 0.10 23.69
C SER A 293 28.69 1.17 22.61
N LEU A 294 27.73 1.29 21.70
CA LEU A 294 27.73 2.27 20.61
C LEU A 294 27.23 3.67 21.02
N LEU A 295 26.70 3.84 22.22
CA LEU A 295 26.15 5.12 22.72
C LEU A 295 27.16 6.28 22.74
N SER A 296 28.45 5.97 22.83
CA SER A 296 29.53 6.98 22.78
C SER A 296 29.89 7.45 21.36
N GLN A 297 29.36 6.80 20.34
CA GLN A 297 29.66 7.11 18.94
C GLN A 297 28.75 8.21 18.40
N THR A 298 29.27 8.99 17.46
CA THR A 298 28.48 10.00 16.74
C THR A 298 27.56 9.36 15.71
N PRO A 299 26.45 10.02 15.33
CA PRO A 299 25.58 9.55 14.25
C PRO A 299 26.32 9.27 12.93
N ARG A 300 27.37 10.02 12.62
CA ARG A 300 28.21 9.81 11.42
C ARG A 300 29.03 8.53 11.49
N GLU A 301 29.49 8.13 12.66
CA GLU A 301 30.19 6.85 12.88
C GLU A 301 29.20 5.69 12.80
N LEU A 302 28.07 5.79 13.47
CA LEU A 302 27.01 4.79 13.47
C LEU A 302 26.44 4.52 12.06
N ARG A 303 26.35 5.56 11.23
CA ARG A 303 25.98 5.42 9.82
C ARG A 303 26.81 4.39 9.06
N LYS A 304 28.09 4.24 9.41
CA LYS A 304 28.99 3.28 8.75
C LYS A 304 28.71 1.84 9.15
N LEU A 305 28.02 1.64 10.28
CA LEU A 305 27.64 0.35 10.86
C LEU A 305 26.24 -0.11 10.43
N LEU A 306 25.51 0.72 9.68
CA LEU A 306 24.18 0.35 9.19
C LEU A 306 24.25 -0.95 8.36
N PRO A 307 23.20 -1.80 8.44
CA PRO A 307 23.16 -3.08 7.76
C PRO A 307 23.43 -2.99 6.25
N ALA A 308 23.98 -4.04 5.68
CA ALA A 308 24.39 -4.07 4.27
C ALA A 308 23.20 -4.03 3.29
N ASP A 309 21.99 -4.37 3.75
CA ASP A 309 20.74 -4.29 3.01
C ASP A 309 20.20 -2.84 2.90
N MET A 310 20.72 -1.91 3.75
CA MET A 310 20.52 -0.49 3.55
C MET A 310 21.51 0.05 2.51
N PRO A 311 21.04 0.53 1.35
CA PRO A 311 21.93 1.13 0.36
C PRO A 311 22.69 2.31 0.95
N ARG A 312 24.02 2.32 0.81
CA ARG A 312 24.90 3.35 1.39
C ARG A 312 24.59 4.75 0.84
N GLU A 313 24.11 4.85 -0.38
CA GLU A 313 23.67 6.09 -1.01
C GLU A 313 22.47 6.71 -0.27
N ILE A 314 21.50 5.90 0.22
CA ILE A 314 20.38 6.39 0.99
C ILE A 314 20.83 6.94 2.33
N ALA A 315 21.68 6.19 3.02
CA ALA A 315 22.24 6.66 4.29
C ALA A 315 23.03 7.97 4.14
N ARG A 316 23.76 8.17 3.02
CA ARG A 316 24.51 9.39 2.73
C ARG A 316 23.66 10.57 2.32
N ALA A 317 22.52 10.34 1.69
CA ALA A 317 21.61 11.38 1.22
C ALA A 317 20.94 12.14 2.37
N VAL A 318 20.83 11.51 3.54
CA VAL A 318 20.22 12.11 4.74
C VAL A 318 21.25 12.91 5.52
N GLN A 319 20.91 14.16 5.81
CA GLN A 319 21.70 15.02 6.71
C GLN A 319 21.44 14.59 8.16
N LEU A 320 22.47 14.13 8.85
CA LEU A 320 22.35 13.69 10.25
C LEU A 320 22.68 14.82 11.23
N PRO A 321 22.00 14.87 12.39
CA PRO A 321 22.42 15.67 13.54
C PRO A 321 23.84 15.35 14.00
N GLU A 322 24.45 16.23 14.77
CA GLU A 322 25.83 16.06 15.23
C GLU A 322 25.93 15.05 16.39
N THR A 323 24.94 15.04 17.26
CA THR A 323 24.88 14.18 18.45
C THR A 323 23.72 13.17 18.40
N LEU A 324 23.86 12.06 19.12
CA LEU A 324 22.78 11.10 19.28
C LEU A 324 21.57 11.69 20.01
N ASP A 325 21.78 12.58 20.97
CA ASP A 325 20.71 13.28 21.68
C ASP A 325 19.83 14.09 20.70
N GLU A 326 20.48 14.89 19.83
CA GLU A 326 19.78 15.64 18.79
C GLU A 326 19.06 14.71 17.80
N LEU A 327 19.70 13.58 17.42
CA LEU A 327 19.11 12.60 16.52
C LEU A 327 17.83 11.99 17.10
N VAL A 328 17.85 11.56 18.37
CA VAL A 328 16.70 10.99 19.05
C VAL A 328 15.59 12.04 19.21
N LYS A 329 15.94 13.29 19.55
CA LYS A 329 14.99 14.40 19.61
C LYS A 329 14.34 14.68 18.25
N ARG A 330 15.13 14.68 17.18
CA ARG A 330 14.62 14.85 15.81
C ARG A 330 13.68 13.72 15.40
N PHE A 331 14.05 12.48 15.65
CA PHE A 331 13.20 11.33 15.38
C PHE A 331 11.88 11.41 16.17
N ARG A 332 11.92 11.81 17.43
CA ARG A 332 10.70 12.01 18.25
C ARG A 332 9.75 13.06 17.64
N VAL A 333 10.29 14.12 17.03
CA VAL A 333 9.47 15.11 16.32
C VAL A 333 8.77 14.47 15.11
N LEU A 334 9.46 13.64 14.33
CA LEU A 334 8.90 12.94 13.18
C LEU A 334 7.82 11.95 13.59
N GLU A 335 8.05 11.16 14.65
CA GLU A 335 7.08 10.23 15.22
C GLU A 335 5.80 10.94 15.70
N LYS A 336 5.97 12.05 16.42
CA LYS A 336 4.84 12.86 16.89
C LYS A 336 4.06 13.45 15.72
N GLY A 337 4.74 13.99 14.71
CA GLY A 337 4.11 14.53 13.50
C GLY A 337 3.30 13.48 12.73
N TRP A 338 3.83 12.25 12.64
CA TRP A 338 3.09 11.13 12.05
C TRP A 338 1.83 10.79 12.85
N PHE A 339 1.95 10.62 14.16
CA PHE A 339 0.83 10.34 15.05
C PHE A 339 -0.27 11.41 14.94
N GLU A 340 0.11 12.70 15.00
CA GLU A 340 -0.82 13.82 14.82
C GLU A 340 -1.51 13.76 13.45
N SER A 341 -0.79 13.38 12.38
CA SER A 341 -1.34 13.26 11.04
C SER A 341 -2.37 12.14 10.92
N VAL A 342 -2.17 11.01 11.61
CA VAL A 342 -3.14 9.91 11.69
C VAL A 342 -4.46 10.39 12.29
N PHE A 343 -4.41 11.06 13.45
CA PHE A 343 -5.62 11.54 14.13
C PHE A 343 -6.29 12.71 13.41
N HIS A 344 -5.49 13.58 12.79
CA HIS A 344 -6.05 14.64 11.94
C HIS A 344 -6.80 14.07 10.73
N GLY A 345 -6.28 13.00 10.11
CA GLY A 345 -6.97 12.30 9.03
C GLY A 345 -8.31 11.71 9.46
N LEU A 346 -8.34 11.06 10.62
CA LEU A 346 -9.56 10.51 11.23
C LEU A 346 -10.59 11.61 11.53
N ASP A 347 -10.15 12.69 12.19
CA ASP A 347 -11.05 13.80 12.58
C ASP A 347 -11.64 14.53 11.36
N LYS A 348 -10.85 14.74 10.31
CA LYS A 348 -11.31 15.35 9.07
C LYS A 348 -12.44 14.56 8.39
N ASP A 349 -12.35 13.23 8.38
CA ASP A 349 -13.40 12.40 7.80
C ASP A 349 -14.68 12.45 8.66
N ASN A 350 -14.54 12.43 10.00
CA ASN A 350 -15.66 12.59 10.93
C ASN A 350 -16.29 13.96 10.82
N GLN A 351 -15.51 15.03 10.74
CA GLN A 351 -16.01 16.40 10.57
C GLN A 351 -16.87 16.53 9.32
N ARG A 352 -16.40 16.00 8.18
CA ARG A 352 -17.17 15.99 6.93
C ARG A 352 -18.51 15.26 7.09
N GLY A 353 -18.53 14.15 7.81
CA GLY A 353 -19.76 13.40 8.10
C GLY A 353 -20.75 14.22 8.95
N ARG A 354 -20.28 14.87 10.01
CA ARG A 354 -21.09 15.74 10.89
C ARG A 354 -21.69 16.94 10.15
N GLU A 355 -21.00 17.48 9.13
CA GLU A 355 -21.52 18.57 8.31
C GLU A 355 -22.69 18.15 7.40
N ILE A 356 -22.87 16.83 7.20
CA ILE A 356 -23.88 16.26 6.28
C ILE A 356 -25.01 15.57 7.04
N PHE A 357 -24.71 14.91 8.18
CA PHE A 357 -25.64 14.11 8.96
C PHE A 357 -25.62 14.50 10.44
N ASP A 358 -26.76 14.91 10.98
CA ASP A 358 -26.91 15.39 12.38
C ASP A 358 -26.56 14.31 13.41
N ASP A 359 -26.79 13.05 13.12
CA ASP A 359 -26.56 11.89 13.99
C ASP A 359 -25.28 11.11 13.66
N TYR A 360 -24.36 11.69 12.88
CA TYR A 360 -23.19 11.01 12.33
C TYR A 360 -22.38 10.24 13.38
N ASP A 361 -22.07 10.84 14.51
CA ASP A 361 -21.25 10.23 15.57
C ASP A 361 -21.91 9.00 16.22
N SER A 362 -23.25 9.01 16.32
CA SER A 362 -23.99 7.85 16.86
C SER A 362 -24.11 6.70 15.84
N ALA A 363 -24.24 7.04 14.57
CA ALA A 363 -24.34 6.07 13.48
C ALA A 363 -22.96 5.50 13.05
N HIS A 364 -21.89 6.26 13.28
CA HIS A 364 -20.52 5.89 12.87
C HIS A 364 -19.55 5.96 14.08
N PRO A 365 -19.65 5.03 15.04
CA PRO A 365 -18.74 5.02 16.17
C PRO A 365 -17.29 4.85 15.68
N VAL A 366 -16.39 5.61 16.29
CA VAL A 366 -14.94 5.53 16.00
C VAL A 366 -14.47 4.10 16.23
N ASP A 367 -13.61 3.59 15.32
CA ASP A 367 -12.93 2.29 15.50
C ASP A 367 -12.01 2.37 16.74
N SER A 368 -12.59 2.10 17.91
CA SER A 368 -11.92 2.22 19.21
C SER A 368 -10.69 1.32 19.28
N ALA A 369 -10.76 0.12 18.70
CA ALA A 369 -9.65 -0.85 18.72
C ALA A 369 -8.43 -0.34 17.94
N PHE A 370 -8.65 0.30 16.78
CA PHE A 370 -7.57 0.95 16.05
C PHE A 370 -6.99 2.14 16.81
N VAL A 371 -7.85 2.98 17.37
CA VAL A 371 -7.42 4.18 18.14
C VAL A 371 -6.60 3.79 19.38
N GLU A 372 -7.04 2.77 20.11
CA GLU A 372 -6.31 2.25 21.27
C GLU A 372 -4.97 1.65 20.87
N TRP A 373 -4.95 0.88 19.78
CA TRP A 373 -3.72 0.29 19.24
C TRP A 373 -2.72 1.37 18.81
N GLU A 374 -3.15 2.42 18.11
CA GLU A 374 -2.28 3.49 17.62
C GLU A 374 -1.73 4.34 18.79
N ARG A 375 -2.55 4.62 19.80
CA ARG A 375 -2.08 5.30 21.01
C ARG A 375 -1.04 4.46 21.76
N ALA A 376 -1.30 3.18 21.97
CA ALA A 376 -0.36 2.29 22.63
C ALA A 376 0.97 2.20 21.88
N ARG A 377 0.94 2.11 20.56
CA ARG A 377 2.14 2.11 19.70
C ARG A 377 2.96 3.38 19.85
N PHE A 378 2.30 4.54 19.85
CA PHE A 378 2.97 5.83 20.03
C PHE A 378 3.54 5.98 21.45
N GLU A 379 2.81 5.59 22.49
CA GLU A 379 3.30 5.61 23.88
C GLU A 379 4.52 4.69 24.08
N GLU A 380 4.52 3.52 23.44
CA GLU A 380 5.67 2.61 23.44
C GLU A 380 6.88 3.25 22.78
N SER A 381 6.70 3.87 21.61
CA SER A 381 7.76 4.63 20.92
C SER A 381 8.32 5.74 21.79
N VAL A 382 7.46 6.52 22.45
CA VAL A 382 7.91 7.60 23.37
C VAL A 382 8.72 7.06 24.55
N LYS A 383 8.28 5.95 25.17
CA LYS A 383 9.01 5.30 26.27
C LYS A 383 10.36 4.76 25.81
N ARG A 384 10.38 4.10 24.66
CA ARG A 384 11.59 3.60 24.00
C ARG A 384 12.61 4.70 23.80
N LEU A 385 12.23 5.80 23.16
CA LEU A 385 13.11 6.95 22.91
C LEU A 385 13.58 7.65 24.20
N ALA A 386 12.72 7.73 25.21
CA ALA A 386 13.11 8.25 26.52
C ALA A 386 14.17 7.39 27.23
N ASN A 387 14.13 6.07 27.04
CA ASN A 387 15.15 5.18 27.59
C ASN A 387 16.51 5.37 26.89
N VAL A 388 16.51 5.49 25.55
CA VAL A 388 17.76 5.83 24.81
C VAL A 388 18.35 7.14 25.31
N LEU A 389 17.55 8.20 25.46
CA LEU A 389 18.01 9.50 25.99
C LEU A 389 18.59 9.39 27.41
N LYS A 390 17.97 8.61 28.30
CA LYS A 390 18.50 8.37 29.65
C LYS A 390 19.83 7.64 29.65
N SER A 391 20.07 6.78 28.67
CA SER A 391 21.33 6.04 28.56
C SER A 391 22.47 6.90 27.98
N LEU A 392 22.17 8.08 27.44
CA LEU A 392 23.14 9.04 26.91
C LEU A 392 23.64 10.04 27.99
N GLY A 393 22.92 10.21 29.05
CA GLY A 393 23.24 11.17 30.13
C GLY A 393 23.31 10.57 31.48
#